data_722ca6f0e90c417e1aefb9da0bb02da5
#
_entry.id   722ca6f0e90c417e1aefb9da0bb02da5
#
_cell.length_a   1.000
_cell.length_b   1.000
_cell.length_c   1.000
_cell.angle_alpha   90.00
_cell.angle_beta   90.00
_cell.angle_gamma   90.00
#
_symmetry.space_group_name_H-M   'P 1'
#
loop_
_entity.id
_entity.type
_entity.pdbx_description
1 polymer ?
#
loop_
_entity_poly.entity_id
_entity_poly.type
_entity_poly.pdbx_seq_one_letter_code
_entity_poly.pdbx_strand_id
1 'polypeptide(L)'
;MKRKRHDTFASLLSAKPTEEEATKPFQRADVSREEMRKTSPTVARTNAIQEATKDNRLVTLPPSLIKDSLLTDRFSLDAEIDDLVESIREFGQRVPAQVRRLPSGDREIVYGRRRLEACRRLGRDLLCQIVDMTDEEAIAARGLENSARRDPSFIEKAFFAYDICKAGHTTDFAGKALSTNRFQISRMTGIIEDLPEELIRAIGPAPKSGRRPWEDLRKLTEGWSRSRKLGLINDIRHEDHSDKRLQTLLKRLAPTRPTSEAAVVPGHITALSAGPAQTTYKMADPKEEGFLTFLDSQMPELYARWQSERDDS
;
A
#
# COMPACT_ATOMS: atom_id res chain seq x y z
N MET A 1 -27.56 -24.54 -22.61
CA MET A 1 -26.13 -24.91 -22.65
C MET A 1 -25.37 -24.14 -21.56
N LYS A 2 -25.09 -24.79 -20.43
CA LYS A 2 -24.37 -24.19 -19.27
C LYS A 2 -22.88 -24.42 -19.46
N ARG A 3 -22.08 -23.35 -19.50
CA ARG A 3 -20.62 -23.39 -19.56
C ARG A 3 -20.04 -23.71 -18.18
N LYS A 4 -19.45 -24.90 -18.00
CA LYS A 4 -18.53 -25.26 -16.92
C LYS A 4 -17.17 -24.60 -17.17
N ARG A 5 -16.76 -23.69 -16.29
CA ARG A 5 -15.37 -23.22 -16.18
C ARG A 5 -15.19 -22.67 -14.76
N HIS A 6 -14.86 -23.51 -13.78
CA HIS A 6 -14.31 -23.04 -12.48
C HIS A 6 -13.61 -24.12 -11.65
N ASP A 7 -13.24 -25.29 -12.20
CA ASP A 7 -12.76 -26.40 -11.36
C ASP A 7 -11.24 -26.66 -11.39
N THR A 8 -10.44 -25.84 -12.08
CA THR A 8 -9.00 -26.18 -12.25
C THR A 8 -8.10 -25.62 -11.13
N PHE A 9 -8.54 -24.63 -10.38
CA PHE A 9 -7.71 -24.00 -9.32
C PHE A 9 -7.95 -24.59 -7.92
N ALA A 10 -9.15 -25.07 -7.64
CA ALA A 10 -9.46 -25.71 -6.36
C ALA A 10 -8.83 -27.11 -6.19
N SER A 11 -8.56 -27.79 -7.29
CA SER A 11 -7.95 -29.13 -7.31
C SER A 11 -6.47 -29.15 -6.95
N LEU A 12 -5.75 -28.04 -7.15
CA LEU A 12 -4.34 -27.91 -6.81
C LEU A 12 -4.06 -27.62 -5.34
N LEU A 13 -5.05 -27.14 -4.59
CA LEU A 13 -4.92 -26.82 -3.17
C LEU A 13 -5.40 -27.93 -2.23
N SER A 14 -6.00 -29.00 -2.76
CA SER A 14 -6.59 -30.08 -1.94
C SER A 14 -5.79 -31.39 -1.94
N ALA A 15 -4.63 -31.46 -2.58
CA ALA A 15 -3.74 -32.60 -2.48
C ALA A 15 -3.06 -32.61 -1.11
N LYS A 16 -3.65 -33.35 -0.14
CA LYS A 16 -2.95 -33.74 1.08
C LYS A 16 -1.80 -34.69 0.69
N PRO A 17 -0.55 -34.43 1.15
CA PRO A 17 0.52 -35.39 0.97
C PRO A 17 0.15 -36.69 1.69
N THR A 18 0.36 -37.81 1.03
CA THR A 18 0.20 -39.14 1.62
C THR A 18 1.29 -39.36 2.69
N GLU A 19 0.94 -40.05 3.78
CA GLU A 19 1.83 -40.31 4.93
C GLU A 19 3.17 -40.99 4.58
N GLU A 20 3.32 -41.55 3.41
CA GLU A 20 4.58 -42.17 2.95
C GLU A 20 5.67 -41.16 2.51
N GLU A 21 5.33 -39.91 2.22
CA GLU A 21 6.32 -38.88 1.83
C GLU A 21 6.96 -38.15 3.03
N ALA A 22 6.36 -38.27 4.21
CA ALA A 22 6.83 -37.57 5.43
C ALA A 22 8.00 -38.28 6.16
N THR A 23 8.38 -39.48 5.74
CA THR A 23 9.36 -40.31 6.47
C THR A 23 10.70 -40.49 5.79
N LYS A 24 11.00 -39.80 4.68
CA LYS A 24 12.35 -39.88 4.10
C LYS A 24 13.30 -38.95 4.88
N PRO A 25 14.36 -39.50 5.51
CA PRO A 25 15.35 -38.68 6.21
C PRO A 25 16.08 -37.80 5.20
N PHE A 26 16.28 -36.53 5.61
CA PHE A 26 17.05 -35.53 4.88
C PHE A 26 18.48 -36.05 4.63
N GLN A 27 18.74 -36.61 3.44
CA GLN A 27 20.10 -36.98 3.05
C GLN A 27 20.84 -35.69 2.66
N ARG A 28 21.81 -35.30 3.49
CA ARG A 28 22.88 -34.37 3.09
C ARG A 28 23.53 -34.95 1.84
N ALA A 29 23.60 -34.20 0.75
CA ALA A 29 24.42 -34.56 -0.40
C ALA A 29 25.87 -34.57 0.07
N ASP A 30 26.42 -35.79 0.32
CA ASP A 30 27.85 -36.00 0.55
C ASP A 30 28.56 -35.77 -0.80
N VAL A 31 29.02 -34.53 -0.99
CA VAL A 31 29.96 -34.21 -2.07
C VAL A 31 31.32 -34.72 -1.59
N SER A 32 31.91 -35.70 -2.31
CA SER A 32 33.17 -36.32 -1.92
C SER A 32 34.27 -35.28 -1.78
N ARG A 33 35.09 -35.43 -0.74
CA ARG A 33 36.20 -34.52 -0.40
C ARG A 33 37.24 -34.37 -1.52
N GLU A 34 37.26 -35.25 -2.50
CA GLU A 34 38.19 -35.24 -3.64
C GLU A 34 37.77 -34.31 -4.76
N GLU A 35 36.46 -34.15 -5.03
CA GLU A 35 35.94 -33.21 -6.02
C GLU A 35 36.08 -31.74 -5.53
N MET A 36 36.04 -31.49 -4.24
CA MET A 36 36.26 -30.15 -3.67
C MET A 36 37.68 -29.62 -3.85
N ARG A 37 38.66 -30.50 -4.09
CA ARG A 37 40.06 -30.08 -4.31
C ARG A 37 40.36 -29.58 -5.72
N LYS A 38 39.51 -29.83 -6.68
CA LYS A 38 39.72 -29.47 -8.11
C LYS A 38 39.00 -28.24 -8.58
N THR A 39 38.10 -27.67 -7.75
CA THR A 39 37.33 -26.47 -8.11
C THR A 39 37.49 -25.39 -7.03
N SER A 40 37.68 -24.16 -7.45
CA SER A 40 37.67 -23.01 -6.53
C SER A 40 36.43 -23.09 -5.63
N PRO A 41 36.49 -22.79 -4.31
CA PRO A 41 35.37 -22.82 -3.40
C PRO A 41 34.15 -22.03 -3.94
N THR A 42 34.39 -20.99 -4.71
CA THR A 42 33.37 -20.16 -5.35
C THR A 42 32.65 -20.93 -6.48
N VAL A 43 33.39 -21.69 -7.30
CA VAL A 43 32.81 -22.45 -8.45
C VAL A 43 32.01 -23.66 -7.92
N ALA A 44 32.54 -24.39 -6.94
CA ALA A 44 31.83 -25.48 -6.30
C ALA A 44 30.52 -25.01 -5.66
N ARG A 45 30.53 -23.85 -4.99
CA ARG A 45 29.34 -23.23 -4.41
C ARG A 45 28.33 -22.80 -5.49
N THR A 46 28.81 -22.23 -6.60
CA THR A 46 27.97 -21.84 -7.74
C THR A 46 27.30 -23.06 -8.38
N ASN A 47 28.05 -24.15 -8.58
CA ASN A 47 27.52 -25.38 -9.18
C ASN A 47 26.49 -26.07 -8.26
N ALA A 48 26.77 -26.14 -6.94
CA ALA A 48 25.84 -26.68 -5.94
C ALA A 48 24.52 -25.87 -5.89
N ILE A 49 24.61 -24.56 -6.03
CA ILE A 49 23.44 -23.68 -6.12
C ILE A 49 22.67 -23.91 -7.42
N GLN A 50 23.36 -24.16 -8.55
CA GLN A 50 22.72 -24.45 -9.83
C GLN A 50 22.00 -25.82 -9.83
N GLU A 51 22.57 -26.83 -9.24
CA GLU A 51 21.95 -28.14 -9.08
C GLU A 51 20.74 -28.10 -8.14
N ALA A 52 20.88 -27.43 -7.00
CA ALA A 52 19.79 -27.24 -6.06
C ALA A 52 18.59 -26.48 -6.66
N THR A 53 18.84 -25.63 -7.66
CA THR A 53 17.77 -24.90 -8.38
C THR A 53 16.95 -25.83 -9.27
N LYS A 54 17.59 -26.84 -9.89
CA LYS A 54 16.86 -27.81 -10.75
C LYS A 54 15.88 -28.67 -9.95
N ASP A 55 16.19 -28.94 -8.68
CA ASP A 55 15.41 -29.83 -7.82
C ASP A 55 14.48 -29.09 -6.83
N ASN A 56 14.32 -27.76 -6.97
CA ASN A 56 13.53 -26.93 -6.03
C ASN A 56 13.95 -27.08 -4.56
N ARG A 57 15.24 -27.33 -4.29
CA ARG A 57 15.78 -27.60 -2.96
C ARG A 57 15.99 -26.31 -2.16
N LEU A 58 15.97 -26.45 -0.84
CA LEU A 58 16.38 -25.42 0.09
C LEU A 58 17.89 -25.20 0.03
N VAL A 59 18.30 -23.95 -0.09
CA VAL A 59 19.71 -23.53 -0.12
C VAL A 59 19.93 -22.35 0.84
N THR A 60 21.18 -22.21 1.27
CA THR A 60 21.60 -21.01 2.02
C THR A 60 22.42 -20.11 1.11
N LEU A 61 22.07 -18.86 1.04
CA LEU A 61 22.73 -17.86 0.19
C LEU A 61 23.20 -16.67 1.01
N PRO A 62 24.40 -16.14 0.72
CA PRO A 62 24.80 -14.84 1.26
C PRO A 62 23.79 -13.75 0.86
N PRO A 63 23.34 -12.92 1.79
CA PRO A 63 22.41 -11.83 1.50
C PRO A 63 22.90 -10.86 0.42
N SER A 64 24.22 -10.72 0.26
CA SER A 64 24.83 -9.88 -0.78
C SER A 64 24.59 -10.35 -2.23
N LEU A 65 24.26 -11.63 -2.42
CA LEU A 65 23.93 -12.21 -3.73
C LEU A 65 22.45 -12.08 -4.09
N ILE A 66 21.65 -11.48 -3.21
CA ILE A 66 20.21 -11.39 -3.38
C ILE A 66 19.83 -9.91 -3.53
N LYS A 67 19.30 -9.58 -4.70
CA LYS A 67 18.73 -8.26 -4.99
C LYS A 67 17.39 -8.09 -4.30
N ASP A 68 17.12 -6.87 -3.86
CA ASP A 68 15.80 -6.51 -3.41
C ASP A 68 14.83 -6.53 -4.59
N SER A 69 13.60 -6.87 -4.33
CA SER A 69 12.57 -6.84 -5.36
C SER A 69 12.25 -5.42 -5.80
N LEU A 70 11.93 -5.25 -7.08
CA LEU A 70 11.42 -3.99 -7.66
C LEU A 70 10.16 -3.50 -6.94
N LEU A 71 9.34 -4.42 -6.43
CA LEU A 71 8.14 -4.09 -5.67
C LEU A 71 8.48 -3.94 -4.19
N THR A 72 8.59 -2.72 -3.73
CA THR A 72 9.03 -2.39 -2.37
C THR A 72 7.86 -2.32 -1.41
N ASP A 73 7.91 -3.12 -0.34
CA ASP A 73 7.06 -2.92 0.82
C ASP A 73 7.65 -1.75 1.65
N ARG A 74 7.01 -0.58 1.55
CA ARG A 74 7.61 0.68 1.99
C ARG A 74 7.36 1.01 3.46
N PHE A 75 6.44 0.30 4.13
CA PHE A 75 6.03 0.63 5.49
C PHE A 75 6.34 -0.44 6.53
N SER A 76 6.59 -1.70 6.13
CA SER A 76 6.64 -2.82 7.07
C SER A 76 8.02 -3.24 7.52
N LEU A 77 9.10 -2.61 7.02
CA LEU A 77 10.46 -3.07 7.32
C LEU A 77 10.93 -2.69 8.74
N ASP A 78 10.54 -1.54 9.26
CA ASP A 78 11.20 -0.99 10.45
C ASP A 78 10.53 -1.35 11.78
N ALA A 79 9.22 -1.57 11.83
CA ALA A 79 8.47 -1.62 13.08
C ALA A 79 8.56 -2.95 13.86
N GLU A 80 9.02 -4.04 13.24
CA GLU A 80 9.02 -5.38 13.89
C GLU A 80 10.24 -6.21 13.48
N ILE A 81 11.29 -5.59 12.93
CA ILE A 81 12.44 -6.34 12.43
C ILE A 81 13.34 -6.79 13.58
N ASP A 82 13.40 -6.00 14.66
CA ASP A 82 14.29 -6.26 15.79
C ASP A 82 13.91 -7.56 16.52
N ASP A 83 12.61 -7.79 16.72
CA ASP A 83 12.11 -9.06 17.27
C ASP A 83 12.46 -10.25 16.37
N LEU A 84 12.38 -10.08 15.07
CA LEU A 84 12.74 -11.12 14.11
C LEU A 84 14.25 -11.36 14.06
N VAL A 85 15.06 -10.32 14.18
CA VAL A 85 16.52 -10.42 14.28
C VAL A 85 16.90 -11.22 15.51
N GLU A 86 16.30 -10.92 16.66
CA GLU A 86 16.57 -11.65 17.91
C GLU A 86 16.13 -13.11 17.80
N SER A 87 14.93 -13.36 17.27
CA SER A 87 14.44 -14.71 17.04
C SER A 87 15.35 -15.53 16.11
N ILE A 88 15.84 -14.93 15.01
CA ILE A 88 16.76 -15.61 14.09
C ILE A 88 18.16 -15.79 14.73
N ARG A 89 18.57 -14.86 15.61
CA ARG A 89 19.82 -15.00 16.35
C ARG A 89 19.78 -16.20 17.28
N GLU A 90 18.70 -16.38 18.02
CA GLU A 90 18.54 -17.41 19.04
C GLU A 90 18.22 -18.79 18.43
N PHE A 91 17.21 -18.84 17.54
CA PHE A 91 16.65 -20.10 17.05
C PHE A 91 17.04 -20.45 15.60
N GLY A 92 17.78 -19.58 14.92
CA GLY A 92 18.05 -19.71 13.49
C GLY A 92 16.81 -19.40 12.62
N GLN A 93 17.03 -19.34 11.32
CA GLN A 93 15.92 -19.17 10.37
C GLN A 93 15.25 -20.52 10.12
N ARG A 94 13.98 -20.65 10.54
CA ARG A 94 13.18 -21.89 10.37
C ARG A 94 12.34 -21.89 9.10
N VAL A 95 11.83 -20.73 8.70
CA VAL A 95 10.97 -20.59 7.52
C VAL A 95 11.81 -20.05 6.36
N PRO A 96 11.92 -20.76 5.23
CA PRO A 96 12.71 -20.30 4.09
C PRO A 96 12.10 -19.05 3.46
N ALA A 97 12.95 -18.20 2.89
CA ALA A 97 12.54 -17.17 1.95
C ALA A 97 12.37 -17.78 0.55
N GLN A 98 11.74 -17.07 -0.37
CA GLN A 98 11.69 -17.49 -1.76
C GLN A 98 12.44 -16.47 -2.62
N VAL A 99 13.31 -16.99 -3.48
CA VAL A 99 14.20 -16.23 -4.34
C VAL A 99 14.03 -16.75 -5.77
N ARG A 100 13.90 -15.85 -6.73
CA ARG A 100 13.87 -16.22 -8.14
C ARG A 100 15.18 -15.91 -8.83
N ARG A 101 15.43 -16.60 -9.93
CA ARG A 101 16.53 -16.30 -10.84
C ARG A 101 16.06 -15.30 -11.88
N LEU A 102 16.84 -14.24 -12.08
CA LEU A 102 16.63 -13.28 -13.15
C LEU A 102 17.34 -13.76 -14.44
N PRO A 103 16.89 -13.31 -15.64
CA PRO A 103 17.57 -13.60 -16.91
C PRO A 103 19.05 -13.16 -16.93
N SER A 104 19.41 -12.14 -16.14
CA SER A 104 20.79 -11.69 -15.95
C SER A 104 21.67 -12.67 -15.17
N GLY A 105 21.11 -13.74 -14.60
CA GLY A 105 21.79 -14.66 -13.68
C GLY A 105 21.77 -14.22 -12.22
N ASP A 106 21.33 -12.99 -11.94
CA ASP A 106 21.13 -12.46 -10.59
C ASP A 106 19.98 -13.19 -9.87
N ARG A 107 19.89 -12.97 -8.57
CA ARG A 107 18.82 -13.51 -7.74
C ARG A 107 18.04 -12.38 -7.10
N GLU A 108 16.72 -12.47 -7.14
CA GLU A 108 15.82 -11.48 -6.59
C GLU A 108 14.91 -12.12 -5.54
N ILE A 109 14.72 -11.42 -4.42
CA ILE A 109 13.79 -11.87 -3.39
C ILE A 109 12.33 -11.75 -3.88
N VAL A 110 11.59 -12.85 -3.86
CA VAL A 110 10.15 -12.87 -4.16
C VAL A 110 9.37 -12.58 -2.88
N TYR A 111 9.60 -13.34 -1.80
CA TYR A 111 9.06 -13.04 -0.49
C TYR A 111 10.01 -13.45 0.63
N GLY A 112 9.81 -12.85 1.82
CA GLY A 112 10.69 -13.03 2.97
C GLY A 112 11.73 -11.90 3.12
N ARG A 113 11.46 -10.68 2.63
CA ARG A 113 12.37 -9.51 2.75
C ARG A 113 12.78 -9.22 4.19
N ARG A 114 11.86 -9.32 5.15
CA ARG A 114 12.20 -9.13 6.58
C ARG A 114 13.26 -10.11 7.05
N ARG A 115 13.19 -11.38 6.57
CA ARG A 115 14.22 -12.39 6.87
C ARG A 115 15.53 -12.08 6.17
N LEU A 116 15.50 -11.62 4.93
CA LEU A 116 16.68 -11.18 4.21
C LEU A 116 17.37 -10.03 4.95
N GLU A 117 16.62 -9.04 5.38
CA GLU A 117 17.16 -7.91 6.13
C GLU A 117 17.68 -8.34 7.53
N ALA A 118 16.96 -9.21 8.22
CA ALA A 118 17.45 -9.76 9.49
C ALA A 118 18.75 -10.54 9.31
N CYS A 119 18.89 -11.33 8.25
CA CYS A 119 20.11 -12.03 7.91
C CYS A 119 21.25 -11.07 7.53
N ARG A 120 20.96 -9.96 6.84
CA ARG A 120 21.91 -8.87 6.58
C ARG A 120 22.47 -8.29 7.88
N ARG A 121 21.59 -7.92 8.82
CA ARG A 121 21.98 -7.37 10.13
C ARG A 121 22.80 -8.35 10.98
N LEU A 122 22.49 -9.64 10.87
CA LEU A 122 23.20 -10.70 11.61
C LEU A 122 24.49 -11.19 10.92
N GLY A 123 24.75 -10.80 9.68
CA GLY A 123 25.87 -11.35 8.90
C GLY A 123 25.74 -12.85 8.63
N ARG A 124 24.49 -13.38 8.58
CA ARG A 124 24.21 -14.80 8.35
C ARG A 124 23.68 -15.04 6.94
N ASP A 125 23.94 -16.23 6.40
CA ASP A 125 23.36 -16.67 5.15
C ASP A 125 21.83 -16.85 5.28
N LEU A 126 21.09 -16.49 4.22
CA LEU A 126 19.65 -16.63 4.15
C LEU A 126 19.27 -18.04 3.71
N LEU A 127 18.47 -18.74 4.49
CA LEU A 127 17.81 -19.97 4.06
C LEU A 127 16.69 -19.61 3.07
N CYS A 128 16.78 -20.10 1.86
CA CYS A 128 15.80 -19.80 0.80
C CYS A 128 15.57 -20.97 -0.14
N GLN A 129 14.42 -20.93 -0.81
CA GLN A 129 14.08 -21.78 -1.94
C GLN A 129 14.27 -20.97 -3.22
N ILE A 130 15.00 -21.52 -4.18
CA ILE A 130 15.15 -20.89 -5.49
C ILE A 130 14.08 -21.46 -6.41
N VAL A 131 13.34 -20.54 -7.04
CA VAL A 131 12.27 -20.87 -7.98
C VAL A 131 12.53 -20.18 -9.32
N ASP A 132 12.13 -20.82 -10.41
CA ASP A 132 12.11 -20.20 -11.73
C ASP A 132 10.70 -19.60 -11.92
N MET A 133 10.64 -18.27 -11.99
CA MET A 133 9.40 -17.50 -12.14
C MET A 133 9.61 -16.37 -13.11
N THR A 134 8.61 -16.12 -13.94
CA THR A 134 8.49 -14.90 -14.73
C THR A 134 8.22 -13.68 -13.83
N ASP A 135 8.35 -12.48 -14.38
CA ASP A 135 8.01 -11.24 -13.65
C ASP A 135 6.54 -11.23 -13.21
N GLU A 136 5.65 -11.67 -14.11
CA GLU A 136 4.22 -11.73 -13.83
C GLU A 136 3.87 -12.72 -12.71
N GLU A 137 4.48 -13.90 -12.71
CA GLU A 137 4.29 -14.89 -11.64
C GLU A 137 4.83 -14.41 -10.31
N ALA A 138 5.98 -13.74 -10.29
CA ALA A 138 6.55 -13.17 -9.07
C ALA A 138 5.67 -12.05 -8.49
N ILE A 139 5.11 -11.19 -9.35
CA ILE A 139 4.15 -10.14 -8.95
C ILE A 139 2.88 -10.78 -8.38
N ALA A 140 2.32 -11.79 -9.06
CA ALA A 140 1.13 -12.48 -8.60
C ALA A 140 1.36 -13.18 -7.26
N ALA A 141 2.49 -13.88 -7.09
CA ALA A 141 2.86 -14.55 -5.84
C ALA A 141 2.96 -13.57 -4.67
N ARG A 142 3.50 -12.39 -4.90
CA ARG A 142 3.56 -11.32 -3.87
C ARG A 142 2.20 -10.73 -3.54
N GLY A 143 1.37 -10.51 -4.55
CA GLY A 143 -0.01 -10.05 -4.34
C GLY A 143 -0.79 -11.01 -3.44
N LEU A 144 -0.67 -12.31 -3.69
CA LEU A 144 -1.29 -13.37 -2.88
C LEU A 144 -0.73 -13.43 -1.45
N GLU A 145 0.60 -13.35 -1.28
CA GLU A 145 1.23 -13.38 0.04
C GLU A 145 0.81 -12.17 0.90
N ASN A 146 0.82 -10.98 0.31
CA ASN A 146 0.39 -9.76 0.98
C ASN A 146 -1.09 -9.81 1.40
N SER A 147 -1.94 -10.43 0.56
CA SER A 147 -3.36 -10.61 0.89
C SER A 147 -3.61 -11.64 1.99
N ALA A 148 -2.70 -12.58 2.18
CA ALA A 148 -2.86 -13.66 3.18
C ALA A 148 -2.43 -13.26 4.61
N ARG A 149 -1.62 -12.21 4.78
CA ARG A 149 -1.05 -11.85 6.08
C ARG A 149 -1.84 -10.82 6.89
N ARG A 150 -2.25 -9.77 6.26
CA ARG A 150 -3.03 -8.66 6.79
C ARG A 150 -3.61 -7.94 5.60
N ASP A 151 -4.84 -7.46 5.72
CA ASP A 151 -5.38 -6.60 4.66
C ASP A 151 -4.47 -5.36 4.53
N PRO A 152 -3.68 -5.23 3.46
CA PRO A 152 -2.81 -4.08 3.31
C PRO A 152 -3.66 -2.82 3.24
N SER A 153 -3.18 -1.74 3.85
CA SER A 153 -3.86 -0.45 3.80
C SER A 153 -4.05 0.04 2.37
N PHE A 154 -4.93 1.01 2.18
CA PHE A 154 -5.17 1.58 0.86
C PHE A 154 -3.88 2.10 0.21
N ILE A 155 -3.03 2.80 0.97
CA ILE A 155 -1.81 3.40 0.42
C ILE A 155 -0.73 2.34 0.09
N GLU A 156 -0.67 1.23 0.82
CA GLU A 156 0.19 0.10 0.49
C GLU A 156 -0.23 -0.55 -0.83
N LYS A 157 -1.54 -0.75 -1.03
CA LYS A 157 -2.10 -1.22 -2.31
C LYS A 157 -1.80 -0.23 -3.45
N ALA A 158 -1.85 1.08 -3.18
CA ALA A 158 -1.54 2.11 -4.16
C ALA A 158 -0.07 2.10 -4.60
N PHE A 159 0.85 1.95 -3.67
CA PHE A 159 2.27 1.78 -4.00
C PHE A 159 2.53 0.51 -4.80
N PHE A 160 1.92 -0.61 -4.42
CA PHE A 160 2.07 -1.85 -5.15
C PHE A 160 1.56 -1.72 -6.59
N ALA A 161 0.39 -1.06 -6.78
CA ALA A 161 -0.14 -0.77 -8.11
C ALA A 161 0.80 0.13 -8.93
N TYR A 162 1.33 1.17 -8.30
CA TYR A 162 2.26 2.11 -8.93
C TYR A 162 3.54 1.41 -9.38
N ASP A 163 4.13 0.57 -8.53
CA ASP A 163 5.36 -0.16 -8.85
C ASP A 163 5.16 -1.14 -10.01
N ILE A 164 4.00 -1.83 -10.06
CA ILE A 164 3.63 -2.70 -11.20
C ILE A 164 3.59 -1.88 -12.50
N CYS A 165 2.90 -0.74 -12.49
CA CYS A 165 2.79 0.12 -13.68
C CYS A 165 4.15 0.71 -14.08
N LYS A 166 4.97 1.12 -13.11
CA LYS A 166 6.32 1.62 -13.33
C LYS A 166 7.26 0.57 -13.90
N ALA A 167 7.04 -0.70 -13.57
CA ALA A 167 7.77 -1.84 -14.16
C ALA A 167 7.34 -2.13 -15.62
N GLY A 168 6.38 -1.37 -16.18
CA GLY A 168 5.93 -1.50 -17.57
C GLY A 168 4.68 -2.38 -17.76
N HIS A 169 4.09 -2.90 -16.70
CA HIS A 169 2.86 -3.66 -16.80
C HIS A 169 1.62 -2.77 -16.93
N THR A 170 0.57 -3.32 -17.52
CA THR A 170 -0.68 -2.59 -17.75
C THR A 170 -1.49 -2.41 -16.45
N THR A 171 -2.37 -1.39 -16.43
CA THR A 171 -3.32 -1.17 -15.33
C THR A 171 -4.31 -2.32 -15.17
N ASP A 172 -4.62 -3.05 -16.27
CA ASP A 172 -5.45 -4.25 -16.20
C ASP A 172 -4.73 -5.41 -15.50
N PHE A 173 -3.43 -5.58 -15.74
CA PHE A 173 -2.60 -6.55 -15.04
C PHE A 173 -2.52 -6.22 -13.54
N ALA A 174 -2.22 -4.96 -13.20
CA ALA A 174 -2.22 -4.49 -11.80
C ALA A 174 -3.58 -4.71 -11.12
N GLY A 175 -4.66 -4.49 -11.86
CA GLY A 175 -6.02 -4.74 -11.39
C GLY A 175 -6.28 -6.21 -11.06
N LYS A 176 -5.82 -7.13 -11.89
CA LYS A 176 -5.90 -8.58 -11.63
C LYS A 176 -5.07 -8.97 -10.40
N ALA A 177 -3.83 -8.47 -10.29
CA ALA A 177 -2.94 -8.75 -9.16
C ALA A 177 -3.49 -8.28 -7.81
N LEU A 178 -4.24 -7.16 -7.80
CA LEU A 178 -4.87 -6.58 -6.60
C LEU A 178 -6.36 -6.90 -6.45
N SER A 179 -6.92 -7.77 -7.29
CA SER A 179 -8.36 -8.12 -7.32
C SER A 179 -9.26 -6.87 -7.38
N THR A 180 -8.88 -5.91 -8.23
CA THR A 180 -9.59 -4.65 -8.41
C THR A 180 -9.70 -4.28 -9.90
N ASN A 181 -10.38 -3.18 -10.24
CA ASN A 181 -10.53 -2.74 -11.61
C ASN A 181 -9.50 -1.67 -12.00
N ARG A 182 -9.27 -1.51 -13.32
CA ARG A 182 -8.31 -0.53 -13.87
C ARG A 182 -8.54 0.91 -13.43
N PHE A 183 -9.80 1.30 -13.20
CA PHE A 183 -10.13 2.67 -12.77
C PHE A 183 -9.66 2.93 -11.34
N GLN A 184 -9.74 1.91 -10.47
CA GLN A 184 -9.19 2.01 -9.12
C GLN A 184 -7.67 2.07 -9.16
N ILE A 185 -7.03 1.29 -10.03
CA ILE A 185 -5.58 1.34 -10.23
C ILE A 185 -5.14 2.74 -10.66
N SER A 186 -5.78 3.32 -11.68
CA SER A 186 -5.46 4.69 -12.14
C SER A 186 -5.60 5.74 -11.04
N ARG A 187 -6.60 5.62 -10.16
CA ARG A 187 -6.75 6.52 -9.00
C ARG A 187 -5.66 6.31 -7.96
N MET A 188 -5.28 5.06 -7.70
CA MET A 188 -4.22 4.71 -6.77
C MET A 188 -2.87 5.26 -7.24
N THR A 189 -2.51 5.01 -8.51
CA THR A 189 -1.24 5.49 -9.09
C THR A 189 -1.19 7.01 -9.11
N GLY A 190 -2.28 7.68 -9.48
CA GLY A 190 -2.34 9.14 -9.49
C GLY A 190 -2.13 9.79 -8.11
N ILE A 191 -2.48 9.11 -7.01
CA ILE A 191 -2.16 9.61 -5.65
C ILE A 191 -0.65 9.55 -5.40
N ILE A 192 0.00 8.44 -5.81
CA ILE A 192 1.44 8.25 -5.63
C ILE A 192 2.26 9.20 -6.52
N GLU A 193 1.75 9.52 -7.71
CA GLU A 193 2.40 10.45 -8.65
C GLU A 193 2.34 11.90 -8.15
N ASP A 194 1.21 12.30 -7.59
CA ASP A 194 0.97 13.69 -7.19
C ASP A 194 1.48 14.05 -5.79
N LEU A 195 1.61 13.06 -4.90
CA LEU A 195 2.12 13.27 -3.54
C LEU A 195 3.59 12.82 -3.45
N PRO A 196 4.48 13.64 -2.84
CA PRO A 196 5.86 13.22 -2.59
C PRO A 196 5.90 11.93 -1.76
N GLU A 197 6.72 10.97 -2.17
CA GLU A 197 6.87 9.69 -1.45
C GLU A 197 7.28 9.91 0.01
N GLU A 198 8.12 10.90 0.27
CA GLU A 198 8.58 11.24 1.62
C GLU A 198 7.42 11.71 2.51
N LEU A 199 6.47 12.46 1.95
CA LEU A 199 5.27 12.86 2.68
C LEU A 199 4.39 11.65 3.01
N ILE A 200 4.18 10.78 2.03
CA ILE A 200 3.39 9.56 2.23
C ILE A 200 4.05 8.65 3.29
N ARG A 201 5.38 8.50 3.24
CA ARG A 201 6.14 7.74 4.25
C ARG A 201 6.05 8.37 5.64
N ALA A 202 6.13 9.69 5.74
CA ALA A 202 6.00 10.40 7.01
C ALA A 202 4.59 10.24 7.62
N ILE A 203 3.54 10.21 6.80
CA ILE A 203 2.19 9.89 7.26
C ILE A 203 2.12 8.44 7.75
N GLY A 204 2.66 7.49 6.98
CA GLY A 204 2.63 6.06 7.26
C GLY A 204 1.43 5.34 6.63
N PRO A 205 1.21 4.05 6.97
CA PRO A 205 0.25 3.19 6.26
C PRO A 205 -1.22 3.57 6.46
N ALA A 206 -1.59 4.26 7.52
CA ALA A 206 -2.94 4.70 7.85
C ALA A 206 -4.03 3.62 7.56
N PRO A 207 -4.00 2.46 8.25
CA PRO A 207 -4.78 1.29 7.90
C PRO A 207 -6.29 1.47 8.02
N LYS A 208 -6.75 2.41 8.86
CA LYS A 208 -8.17 2.75 9.02
C LYS A 208 -8.64 3.79 7.99
N SER A 209 -7.70 4.38 7.25
CA SER A 209 -7.98 5.42 6.27
C SER A 209 -8.08 4.81 4.87
N GLY A 210 -9.30 4.80 4.33
CA GLY A 210 -9.55 4.33 2.98
C GLY A 210 -9.10 5.34 1.91
N ARG A 211 -9.64 5.18 0.70
CA ARG A 211 -9.30 5.99 -0.48
C ARG A 211 -9.55 7.49 -0.29
N ARG A 212 -10.73 7.86 0.23
CA ARG A 212 -11.18 9.27 0.28
C ARG A 212 -10.19 10.20 0.99
N PRO A 213 -9.69 9.91 2.19
CA PRO A 213 -8.71 10.76 2.87
C PRO A 213 -7.46 11.06 2.01
N TRP A 214 -6.96 10.10 1.29
CA TRP A 214 -5.80 10.26 0.42
C TRP A 214 -6.10 11.08 -0.84
N GLU A 215 -7.28 10.86 -1.46
CA GLU A 215 -7.76 11.69 -2.57
C GLU A 215 -8.00 13.14 -2.12
N ASP A 216 -8.53 13.35 -0.92
CA ASP A 216 -8.76 14.68 -0.36
C ASP A 216 -7.42 15.39 -0.09
N LEU A 217 -6.42 14.71 0.48
CA LEU A 217 -5.07 15.27 0.65
C LEU A 217 -4.47 15.67 -0.70
N ARG A 218 -4.59 14.81 -1.72
CA ARG A 218 -4.15 15.09 -3.08
C ARG A 218 -4.79 16.36 -3.62
N LYS A 219 -6.12 16.48 -3.54
CA LYS A 219 -6.88 17.65 -4.01
C LYS A 219 -6.52 18.92 -3.27
N LEU A 220 -6.44 18.87 -1.95
CA LEU A 220 -6.11 20.02 -1.10
C LEU A 220 -4.69 20.54 -1.34
N THR A 221 -3.81 19.72 -1.88
CA THR A 221 -2.42 20.07 -2.22
C THR A 221 -2.19 20.20 -3.72
N GLU A 222 -3.25 20.19 -4.53
CA GLU A 222 -3.16 20.37 -5.99
C GLU A 222 -2.52 21.72 -6.31
N GLY A 223 -1.63 21.74 -7.31
CA GLY A 223 -0.86 22.95 -7.69
C GLY A 223 0.24 23.37 -6.71
N TRP A 224 0.43 22.70 -5.58
CA TRP A 224 1.51 23.03 -4.65
C TRP A 224 2.84 22.51 -5.16
N SER A 225 3.91 23.30 -4.94
CA SER A 225 5.26 22.85 -5.18
C SER A 225 5.62 21.64 -4.28
N ARG A 226 6.56 20.80 -4.74
CA ARG A 226 7.08 19.68 -3.97
C ARG A 226 7.57 20.13 -2.57
N SER A 227 8.33 21.23 -2.50
CA SER A 227 8.85 21.75 -1.22
C SER A 227 7.72 22.12 -0.26
N ARG A 228 6.63 22.73 -0.75
CA ARG A 228 5.48 23.08 0.07
C ARG A 228 4.76 21.83 0.61
N LYS A 229 4.61 20.81 -0.24
CA LYS A 229 4.04 19.51 0.20
C LYS A 229 4.90 18.84 1.26
N LEU A 230 6.24 18.88 1.12
CA LEU A 230 7.17 18.32 2.11
C LEU A 230 7.14 19.09 3.44
N GLY A 231 6.83 20.38 3.41
CA GLY A 231 6.65 21.19 4.63
C GLY A 231 5.58 20.64 5.57
N LEU A 232 4.57 19.94 5.04
CA LEU A 232 3.51 19.29 5.82
C LEU A 232 4.02 18.21 6.79
N ILE A 233 5.20 17.66 6.54
CA ILE A 233 5.81 16.65 7.43
C ILE A 233 6.03 17.22 8.84
N ASN A 234 6.37 18.51 8.94
CA ASN A 234 6.57 19.15 10.23
C ASN A 234 5.28 19.20 11.08
N ASP A 235 4.14 19.26 10.42
CA ASP A 235 2.83 19.41 11.06
C ASP A 235 2.36 18.12 11.74
N ILE A 236 2.93 16.98 11.36
CA ILE A 236 2.51 15.65 11.82
C ILE A 236 3.56 14.93 12.68
N ARG A 237 4.71 15.56 12.93
CA ARG A 237 5.82 14.93 13.68
C ARG A 237 5.44 14.51 15.10
N HIS A 238 4.45 15.17 15.69
CA HIS A 238 4.02 14.95 17.07
C HIS A 238 2.93 13.88 17.21
N GLU A 239 2.46 13.34 16.08
CA GLU A 239 1.40 12.33 16.07
C GLU A 239 2.01 10.93 15.99
N ASP A 240 1.67 10.08 16.94
CA ASP A 240 2.21 8.71 17.01
C ASP A 240 1.57 7.76 15.99
N HIS A 241 0.30 8.01 15.64
CA HIS A 241 -0.49 7.11 14.80
C HIS A 241 -0.68 7.63 13.38
N SER A 242 -0.39 6.79 12.38
CA SER A 242 -0.49 7.14 10.96
C SER A 242 -1.88 7.64 10.53
N ASP A 243 -2.96 7.05 11.04
CA ASP A 243 -4.32 7.53 10.76
C ASP A 243 -4.57 8.94 11.32
N LYS A 244 -4.03 9.25 12.50
CA LYS A 244 -4.13 10.59 13.08
C LYS A 244 -3.30 11.60 12.29
N ARG A 245 -2.11 11.23 11.83
CA ARG A 245 -1.27 12.09 10.98
C ARG A 245 -2.03 12.54 9.74
N LEU A 246 -2.66 11.61 9.04
CA LEU A 246 -3.47 11.93 7.86
C LEU A 246 -4.66 12.83 8.21
N GLN A 247 -5.39 12.52 9.29
CA GLN A 247 -6.52 13.34 9.74
C GLN A 247 -6.11 14.77 10.15
N THR A 248 -4.97 14.92 10.82
CA THR A 248 -4.44 16.23 11.22
C THR A 248 -4.13 17.08 10.00
N LEU A 249 -3.50 16.50 8.96
CA LEU A 249 -3.28 17.23 7.71
C LEU A 249 -4.58 17.65 7.06
N LEU A 250 -5.54 16.74 6.94
CA LEU A 250 -6.84 17.06 6.32
C LEU A 250 -7.58 18.14 7.06
N LYS A 251 -7.60 18.11 8.40
CA LYS A 251 -8.23 19.16 9.22
C LYS A 251 -7.54 20.53 9.03
N ARG A 252 -6.22 20.55 8.98
CA ARG A 252 -5.45 21.79 8.80
C ARG A 252 -5.60 22.37 7.40
N LEU A 253 -5.65 21.51 6.38
CA LEU A 253 -5.77 21.91 4.98
C LEU A 253 -7.22 22.13 4.55
N ALA A 254 -8.17 21.61 5.33
CA ALA A 254 -9.56 21.88 5.04
C ALA A 254 -9.73 23.41 4.91
N PRO A 255 -10.37 23.89 3.83
CA PRO A 255 -10.70 25.29 3.75
C PRO A 255 -11.40 25.62 5.07
N THR A 256 -10.82 26.54 5.83
CA THR A 256 -11.53 27.15 6.93
C THR A 256 -12.84 27.59 6.28
N ARG A 257 -13.94 26.88 6.60
CA ARG A 257 -15.22 27.46 6.29
C ARG A 257 -15.09 28.90 6.78
N PRO A 258 -15.24 29.89 5.92
CA PRO A 258 -15.39 31.20 6.50
C PRO A 258 -16.46 30.98 7.55
N THR A 259 -16.11 31.18 8.80
CA THR A 259 -17.10 31.50 9.80
C THR A 259 -17.75 32.69 9.10
N SER A 260 -18.80 32.47 8.35
CA SER A 260 -19.64 33.57 7.93
C SER A 260 -19.84 34.27 9.27
N GLU A 261 -19.30 35.45 9.42
CA GLU A 261 -19.82 36.36 10.45
C GLU A 261 -21.30 36.14 10.32
N ALA A 262 -21.84 35.39 11.29
CA ALA A 262 -23.22 34.95 11.24
C ALA A 262 -23.95 36.28 11.04
N ALA A 263 -24.49 36.48 9.85
CA ALA A 263 -25.35 37.62 9.59
C ALA A 263 -26.24 37.64 10.83
N VAL A 264 -26.23 38.74 11.60
CA VAL A 264 -26.90 38.85 12.89
C VAL A 264 -28.37 38.61 12.59
N VAL A 265 -28.71 37.35 12.49
CA VAL A 265 -30.08 36.88 12.36
C VAL A 265 -30.58 36.78 13.78
N PRO A 266 -31.79 37.25 14.08
CA PRO A 266 -32.35 37.18 15.43
C PRO A 266 -32.14 35.80 16.04
N GLY A 267 -31.79 35.70 17.31
CA GLY A 267 -31.17 34.55 17.98
C GLY A 267 -31.86 33.20 17.92
N HIS A 268 -32.92 33.05 17.11
CA HIS A 268 -33.67 31.81 16.93
C HIS A 268 -33.43 31.14 15.54
N ILE A 269 -32.66 31.79 14.65
CA ILE A 269 -32.39 31.31 13.31
C ILE A 269 -30.90 30.98 13.19
N THR A 270 -30.58 29.73 12.88
CA THR A 270 -29.20 29.28 12.71
C THR A 270 -28.97 28.82 11.29
N ALA A 271 -27.96 29.36 10.61
CA ALA A 271 -27.55 28.87 9.32
C ALA A 271 -26.92 27.47 9.48
N LEU A 272 -27.53 26.44 8.92
CA LEU A 272 -27.05 25.07 8.94
C LEU A 272 -25.96 24.82 7.91
N SER A 273 -26.02 25.50 6.78
CA SER A 273 -25.10 25.33 5.69
C SER A 273 -25.16 26.55 4.78
N ALA A 274 -24.00 27.14 4.50
CA ALA A 274 -23.85 28.21 3.53
C ALA A 274 -22.91 27.75 2.41
N GLY A 275 -23.34 27.86 1.16
CA GLY A 275 -22.55 27.55 -0.03
C GLY A 275 -22.78 28.61 -1.09
N PRO A 276 -21.97 28.65 -2.16
CA PRO A 276 -22.07 29.67 -3.20
C PRO A 276 -23.43 29.70 -3.95
N ALA A 277 -24.16 28.60 -3.86
CA ALA A 277 -25.47 28.47 -4.57
C ALA A 277 -26.66 28.21 -3.63
N GLN A 278 -26.42 27.90 -2.35
CA GLN A 278 -27.52 27.56 -1.43
C GLN A 278 -27.12 27.81 0.03
N THR A 279 -27.99 28.47 0.78
CA THR A 279 -27.89 28.59 2.22
C THR A 279 -29.16 28.01 2.86
N THR A 280 -28.98 27.11 3.83
CA THR A 280 -30.07 26.47 4.56
C THR A 280 -30.12 27.03 5.98
N TYR A 281 -31.27 27.49 6.39
CA TYR A 281 -31.53 27.99 7.74
C TYR A 281 -32.44 27.02 8.52
N LYS A 282 -32.20 26.89 9.82
CA LYS A 282 -33.07 26.15 10.73
C LYS A 282 -33.66 27.14 11.74
N MET A 283 -34.98 27.15 11.86
CA MET A 283 -35.66 27.83 12.96
C MET A 283 -35.67 26.97 14.23
N ALA A 284 -35.34 27.55 15.35
CA ALA A 284 -35.30 26.88 16.65
C ALA A 284 -36.66 26.88 17.38
N ASP A 285 -37.56 27.77 17.04
CA ASP A 285 -38.85 27.94 17.71
C ASP A 285 -40.03 27.77 16.73
N PRO A 286 -40.95 26.79 16.97
CA PRO A 286 -42.14 26.60 16.13
C PRO A 286 -43.10 27.78 16.13
N LYS A 287 -42.98 28.73 17.06
CA LYS A 287 -43.80 29.94 17.09
C LYS A 287 -43.49 30.91 15.97
N GLU A 288 -42.40 30.67 15.23
CA GLU A 288 -42.00 31.51 14.08
C GLU A 288 -42.38 30.89 12.72
N GLU A 289 -43.32 29.94 12.64
CA GLU A 289 -43.86 29.41 11.40
C GLU A 289 -44.35 30.51 10.43
N GLY A 290 -44.92 31.59 10.98
CA GLY A 290 -45.34 32.75 10.20
C GLY A 290 -44.18 33.51 9.53
N PHE A 291 -42.95 33.40 10.04
CA PHE A 291 -41.78 34.06 9.50
C PHE A 291 -41.35 33.49 8.15
N LEU A 292 -41.41 32.18 7.98
CA LEU A 292 -41.14 31.56 6.66
C LEU A 292 -42.12 32.02 5.58
N THR A 293 -43.41 32.05 5.90
CA THR A 293 -44.43 32.53 5.00
C THR A 293 -44.23 34.03 4.65
N PHE A 294 -43.82 34.81 5.64
CA PHE A 294 -43.47 36.21 5.43
C PHE A 294 -42.22 36.34 4.54
N LEU A 295 -41.13 35.57 4.81
CA LEU A 295 -39.93 35.56 3.95
C LEU A 295 -40.27 35.18 2.51
N ASP A 296 -41.04 34.13 2.30
CA ASP A 296 -41.45 33.69 0.98
C ASP A 296 -42.24 34.79 0.21
N SER A 297 -43.06 35.54 0.93
CA SER A 297 -43.80 36.68 0.36
C SER A 297 -42.89 37.86 0.00
N GLN A 298 -41.78 38.05 0.72
CA GLN A 298 -40.85 39.16 0.50
C GLN A 298 -39.72 38.80 -0.50
N MET A 299 -39.50 37.53 -0.77
CA MET A 299 -38.39 37.07 -1.62
C MET A 299 -38.40 37.71 -3.04
N PRO A 300 -39.53 37.86 -3.74
CA PRO A 300 -39.54 38.49 -5.06
C PRO A 300 -39.06 39.95 -5.00
N GLU A 301 -39.49 40.69 -3.99
CA GLU A 301 -39.12 42.11 -3.83
C GLU A 301 -37.65 42.27 -3.41
N LEU A 302 -37.17 41.44 -2.50
CA LEU A 302 -35.76 41.39 -2.12
C LEU A 302 -34.85 41.02 -3.29
N TYR A 303 -35.30 40.10 -4.14
CA TYR A 303 -34.56 39.72 -5.34
C TYR A 303 -34.52 40.84 -6.39
N ALA A 304 -35.62 41.50 -6.62
CA ALA A 304 -35.68 42.65 -7.52
C ALA A 304 -34.77 43.81 -7.05
N ARG A 305 -34.80 44.11 -5.74
CA ARG A 305 -33.92 45.11 -5.15
C ARG A 305 -32.46 44.74 -5.31
N TRP A 306 -32.08 43.49 -5.04
CA TRP A 306 -30.71 43.01 -5.23
C TRP A 306 -30.26 43.11 -6.69
N GLN A 307 -31.14 42.83 -7.65
CA GLN A 307 -30.85 42.99 -9.10
C GLN A 307 -30.54 44.43 -9.44
N SER A 308 -31.36 45.38 -8.96
CA SER A 308 -31.16 46.81 -9.24
C SER A 308 -29.87 47.34 -8.65
N GLU A 309 -29.51 46.94 -7.41
CA GLU A 309 -28.26 47.35 -6.75
C GLU A 309 -27.02 46.78 -7.44
N ARG A 310 -27.15 45.62 -8.09
CA ARG A 310 -26.06 45.00 -8.85
C ARG A 310 -25.85 45.65 -10.21
N ASP A 311 -26.91 46.07 -10.88
CA ASP A 311 -26.81 46.69 -12.19
C ASP A 311 -26.34 48.16 -12.11
N ASP A 312 -26.37 48.78 -10.93
CA ASP A 312 -25.84 50.11 -10.64
C ASP A 312 -24.36 50.10 -10.15
N SER A 313 -23.73 48.93 -10.03
CA SER A 313 -22.34 48.77 -9.58
C SER A 313 -21.42 48.31 -10.69
#